data_162a6a15024d0ce9522f5d2644fdc925
#
_entry.id   162a6a15024d0ce9522f5d2644fdc925
#
_cell.length_a   1.000
_cell.length_b   1.000
_cell.length_c   1.000
_cell.angle_alpha   90.00
_cell.angle_beta   90.00
_cell.angle_gamma   90.00
#
_symmetry.space_group_name_H-M   'P 1'
#
loop_
_entity.id
_entity.type
_entity.pdbx_description
1 polymer ?
#
loop_
_entity_poly.entity_id
_entity_poly.type
_entity_poly.pdbx_seq_one_letter_code
_entity_poly.pdbx_strand_id
1 'polypeptide(L)'
;MLKVLFNVLLTIFLFIVSAFGQTAGKISGKVIDKKNNSPLVGANVIIMQTQAGTSADEEGYFNLINVSPGKYSVRVMMIGYESMTIEDVIVSVNRTTSLDLELNQSVIEGQEVVIYASKFSRKKDQTSTVKNISSEEIEILPVEDLGAVINMQAGVVAGHFRGGRRDEVSYMIDGVPVNDAFGGVSAVSNLEVEAVKDLEVITGTFNAEYGNAMSGIVNAVTKDGSNEFHGSFNSGFSTYITENKRNGEEVFIGLDPFGINSNSDLKFSLSGPVIKDRLYFFTNFRTQDVSGHLNGVRRFEVWNLSNFYDNDSLKWFSENTGDSSYVPMNKGQYSSFMGKLSYNLGNIKLALMLNVNNSVSRGYNHIYKYNPDGRSYGDGTT
;
A
#
# COMPACT_ATOMS: atom_id res chain seq x y z
N MET A 1 28.39 -1.93 -32.00
CA MET A 1 28.09 -1.56 -30.60
C MET A 1 27.31 -0.27 -30.49
N LEU A 2 27.70 0.86 -31.03
CA LEU A 2 27.01 2.17 -30.90
C LEU A 2 25.55 2.15 -31.42
N LYS A 3 25.28 1.51 -32.56
CA LYS A 3 23.92 1.36 -33.13
C LYS A 3 23.00 0.48 -32.25
N VAL A 4 23.54 -0.57 -31.64
CA VAL A 4 22.77 -1.42 -30.71
C VAL A 4 22.45 -0.66 -29.43
N LEU A 5 23.42 0.08 -28.88
CA LEU A 5 23.24 0.93 -27.71
C LEU A 5 22.20 2.04 -27.98
N PHE A 6 22.26 2.68 -29.15
CA PHE A 6 21.28 3.68 -29.57
C PHE A 6 19.86 3.10 -29.73
N ASN A 7 19.73 1.93 -30.36
CA ASN A 7 18.43 1.27 -30.47
C ASN A 7 17.87 0.82 -29.12
N VAL A 8 18.70 0.32 -28.22
CA VAL A 8 18.30 -0.03 -26.85
C VAL A 8 17.86 1.23 -26.09
N LEU A 9 18.61 2.34 -26.17
CA LEU A 9 18.23 3.61 -25.57
C LEU A 9 16.95 4.19 -26.18
N LEU A 10 16.77 4.09 -27.52
CA LEU A 10 15.56 4.53 -28.22
C LEU A 10 14.36 3.66 -27.83
N THR A 11 14.53 2.35 -27.68
CA THR A 11 13.47 1.43 -27.24
C THR A 11 13.08 1.71 -25.79
N ILE A 12 14.05 1.92 -24.90
CA ILE A 12 13.83 2.33 -23.51
C ILE A 12 13.10 3.68 -23.47
N PHE A 13 13.50 4.65 -24.30
CA PHE A 13 12.85 5.97 -24.38
C PHE A 13 11.39 5.87 -24.90
N LEU A 14 11.13 5.02 -25.89
CA LEU A 14 9.77 4.76 -26.39
C LEU A 14 8.89 4.06 -25.36
N PHE A 15 9.43 3.16 -24.52
CA PHE A 15 8.70 2.54 -23.43
C PHE A 15 8.37 3.51 -22.29
N ILE A 16 9.23 4.48 -22.00
CA ILE A 16 9.02 5.49 -20.96
C ILE A 16 7.84 6.44 -21.30
N VAL A 17 7.58 6.69 -22.58
CA VAL A 17 6.51 7.60 -23.02
C VAL A 17 5.10 7.02 -22.82
N SER A 18 4.96 5.71 -22.65
CA SER A 18 3.65 5.04 -22.53
C SER A 18 3.12 4.88 -21.11
N ALA A 19 3.87 5.28 -20.07
CA ALA A 19 3.55 5.03 -18.67
C ALA A 19 3.09 6.30 -17.93
N PHE A 20 2.11 7.04 -18.47
CA PHE A 20 1.43 8.09 -17.69
C PHE A 20 0.26 7.49 -16.93
N GLY A 21 0.53 6.80 -15.83
CA GLY A 21 -0.49 6.52 -14.83
C GLY A 21 -0.88 7.84 -14.14
N GLN A 22 -2.16 8.18 -14.10
CA GLN A 22 -2.63 9.36 -13.36
C GLN A 22 -2.59 9.06 -11.86
N THR A 23 -1.53 9.51 -11.20
CA THR A 23 -1.37 9.39 -9.73
C THR A 23 -1.60 10.72 -9.03
N ALA A 24 -2.08 11.74 -9.75
CA ALA A 24 -2.25 13.09 -9.25
C ALA A 24 -3.74 13.45 -9.11
N GLY A 25 -4.02 14.34 -8.17
CA GLY A 25 -5.29 15.02 -8.04
C GLY A 25 -5.25 16.43 -8.61
N LYS A 26 -6.34 17.15 -8.44
CA LYS A 26 -6.54 18.53 -8.89
C LYS A 26 -7.20 19.33 -7.77
N ILE A 27 -6.78 20.59 -7.61
CA ILE A 27 -7.52 21.56 -6.82
C ILE A 27 -8.10 22.59 -7.79
N SER A 28 -9.38 22.85 -7.73
CA SER A 28 -10.02 23.90 -8.54
C SER A 28 -11.10 24.61 -7.73
N GLY A 29 -11.45 25.80 -8.16
CA GLY A 29 -12.50 26.56 -7.49
C GLY A 29 -12.63 27.94 -8.05
N LYS A 30 -13.35 28.81 -7.31
CA LYS A 30 -13.59 30.17 -7.68
C LYS A 30 -13.18 31.13 -6.55
N VAL A 31 -12.55 32.22 -6.90
CA VAL A 31 -12.19 33.28 -5.97
C VAL A 31 -13.12 34.50 -6.23
N ILE A 32 -13.85 34.91 -5.21
CA ILE A 32 -14.81 36.03 -5.30
C ILE A 32 -14.62 37.03 -4.16
N ASP A 33 -15.06 38.25 -4.39
CA ASP A 33 -15.21 39.28 -3.36
C ASP A 33 -16.42 38.94 -2.48
N LYS A 34 -16.23 38.84 -1.18
CA LYS A 34 -17.27 38.46 -0.21
C LYS A 34 -18.41 39.47 -0.13
N LYS A 35 -18.17 40.74 -0.45
CA LYS A 35 -19.14 41.81 -0.30
C LYS A 35 -20.11 41.91 -1.48
N ASN A 36 -19.59 41.70 -2.69
CA ASN A 36 -20.35 41.94 -3.91
C ASN A 36 -20.43 40.72 -4.85
N ASN A 37 -19.83 39.57 -4.46
CA ASN A 37 -19.74 38.34 -5.23
C ASN A 37 -19.07 38.49 -6.61
N SER A 38 -18.33 39.58 -6.85
CA SER A 38 -17.60 39.75 -8.11
C SER A 38 -16.38 38.81 -8.19
N PRO A 39 -16.05 38.28 -9.38
CA PRO A 39 -14.87 37.46 -9.55
C PRO A 39 -13.60 38.28 -9.30
N LEU A 40 -12.63 37.66 -8.63
CA LEU A 40 -11.33 38.26 -8.33
C LEU A 40 -10.28 37.77 -9.36
N VAL A 41 -10.25 38.48 -10.50
CA VAL A 41 -9.35 38.19 -11.62
C VAL A 41 -7.90 38.38 -11.21
N GLY A 42 -7.05 37.39 -11.49
CA GLY A 42 -5.62 37.45 -11.15
C GLY A 42 -5.29 37.14 -9.68
N ALA A 43 -6.28 36.76 -8.87
CA ALA A 43 -5.99 36.24 -7.52
C ALA A 43 -5.02 35.11 -7.58
N ASN A 44 -3.95 35.17 -6.79
CA ASN A 44 -2.88 34.16 -6.80
C ASN A 44 -3.16 33.06 -5.77
N VAL A 45 -3.21 31.81 -6.21
CA VAL A 45 -3.50 30.62 -5.39
C VAL A 45 -2.26 29.74 -5.35
N ILE A 46 -1.71 29.48 -4.16
CA ILE A 46 -0.43 28.77 -3.96
C ILE A 46 -0.58 27.66 -2.94
N ILE A 47 -0.04 26.49 -3.23
CA ILE A 47 0.13 25.39 -2.26
C ILE A 47 1.43 25.65 -1.48
N MET A 48 1.32 25.85 -0.18
CA MET A 48 2.44 26.23 0.68
C MET A 48 3.59 25.23 0.71
N GLN A 49 3.26 23.92 0.70
CA GLN A 49 4.25 22.85 0.82
C GLN A 49 5.06 22.61 -0.48
N THR A 50 4.46 22.89 -1.63
CA THR A 50 5.11 22.58 -2.93
C THR A 50 5.46 23.85 -3.71
N GLN A 51 5.02 25.02 -3.27
CA GLN A 51 5.13 26.30 -3.96
C GLN A 51 4.46 26.31 -5.36
N ALA A 52 3.71 25.26 -5.69
CA ALA A 52 2.93 25.21 -6.93
C ALA A 52 1.77 26.21 -6.83
N GLY A 53 1.60 27.05 -7.84
CA GLY A 53 0.59 28.10 -7.84
C GLY A 53 -0.04 28.31 -9.22
N THR A 54 -1.17 29.01 -9.21
CA THR A 54 -1.91 29.47 -10.39
C THR A 54 -2.61 30.77 -10.10
N SER A 55 -3.03 31.50 -11.15
CA SER A 55 -3.82 32.69 -11.02
C SER A 55 -5.27 32.43 -11.46
N ALA A 56 -6.23 33.12 -10.84
CA ALA A 56 -7.63 33.07 -11.24
C ALA A 56 -7.86 33.76 -12.61
N ASP A 57 -8.71 33.18 -13.44
CA ASP A 57 -9.11 33.71 -14.76
C ASP A 57 -10.10 34.87 -14.70
N GLU A 58 -10.62 35.29 -15.86
CA GLU A 58 -11.56 36.41 -15.98
C GLU A 58 -12.88 36.19 -15.24
N GLU A 59 -13.29 34.95 -15.08
CA GLU A 59 -14.48 34.55 -14.32
C GLU A 59 -14.18 34.23 -12.85
N GLY A 60 -12.90 34.36 -12.42
CA GLY A 60 -12.43 34.10 -11.08
C GLY A 60 -12.12 32.62 -10.81
N TYR A 61 -12.14 31.72 -11.81
CA TYR A 61 -11.82 30.33 -11.64
C TYR A 61 -10.32 30.10 -11.64
N PHE A 62 -9.89 29.11 -10.82
CA PHE A 62 -8.51 28.66 -10.78
C PHE A 62 -8.42 27.14 -10.87
N ASN A 63 -7.30 26.65 -11.38
CA ASN A 63 -7.02 25.23 -11.54
C ASN A 63 -5.57 24.92 -11.21
N LEU A 64 -5.33 24.12 -10.19
CA LEU A 64 -4.06 23.52 -9.85
C LEU A 64 -4.13 22.03 -10.23
N ILE A 65 -3.43 21.65 -11.27
CA ILE A 65 -3.39 20.28 -11.81
C ILE A 65 -2.10 19.59 -11.36
N ASN A 66 -2.06 18.24 -11.46
CA ASN A 66 -0.91 17.41 -11.11
C ASN A 66 -0.46 17.57 -9.64
N VAL A 67 -1.41 17.74 -8.73
CA VAL A 67 -1.13 17.81 -7.29
C VAL A 67 -1.08 16.38 -6.76
N SER A 68 0.04 15.99 -6.15
CA SER A 68 0.18 14.67 -5.52
C SER A 68 -0.88 14.48 -4.42
N PRO A 69 -1.42 13.28 -4.22
CA PRO A 69 -2.32 13.01 -3.11
C PRO A 69 -1.69 13.40 -1.78
N GLY A 70 -2.47 13.95 -0.87
CA GLY A 70 -2.00 14.38 0.43
C GLY A 70 -2.80 15.54 1.01
N LYS A 71 -2.31 16.05 2.12
CA LYS A 71 -2.90 17.14 2.89
C LYS A 71 -2.07 18.41 2.71
N TYR A 72 -2.70 19.51 2.35
CA TYR A 72 -2.02 20.74 1.95
C TYR A 72 -2.63 21.97 2.62
N SER A 73 -1.82 23.02 2.73
CA SER A 73 -2.28 24.37 3.04
C SER A 73 -2.27 25.20 1.76
N VAL A 74 -3.42 25.72 1.39
CA VAL A 74 -3.60 26.55 0.18
C VAL A 74 -3.76 27.99 0.59
N ARG A 75 -2.88 28.86 0.11
CA ARG A 75 -2.94 30.29 0.35
C ARG A 75 -3.44 31.03 -0.88
N VAL A 76 -4.37 31.97 -0.67
CA VAL A 76 -4.88 32.86 -1.70
C VAL A 76 -4.54 34.29 -1.35
N MET A 77 -4.03 35.01 -2.33
CA MET A 77 -3.60 36.42 -2.18
C MET A 77 -4.08 37.26 -3.35
N MET A 78 -4.53 38.48 -3.06
CA MET A 78 -4.84 39.49 -4.06
C MET A 78 -4.60 40.91 -3.49
N ILE A 79 -4.08 41.79 -4.32
CA ILE A 79 -3.81 43.17 -3.91
C ILE A 79 -5.14 43.83 -3.52
N GLY A 80 -5.18 44.50 -2.34
CA GLY A 80 -6.37 45.14 -1.80
C GLY A 80 -7.31 44.19 -1.05
N TYR A 81 -6.94 42.94 -0.84
CA TYR A 81 -7.71 41.95 -0.09
C TYR A 81 -6.87 41.31 1.02
N GLU A 82 -7.53 40.82 2.07
CA GLU A 82 -6.93 40.01 3.10
C GLU A 82 -6.49 38.70 2.52
N SER A 83 -5.24 38.27 2.80
CA SER A 83 -4.79 36.92 2.39
C SER A 83 -5.51 35.86 3.21
N MET A 84 -5.89 34.76 2.55
CA MET A 84 -6.58 33.63 3.18
C MET A 84 -5.74 32.38 3.02
N THR A 85 -5.54 31.67 4.13
CA THR A 85 -4.91 30.32 4.10
C THR A 85 -5.95 29.30 4.56
N ILE A 86 -6.15 28.27 3.72
CA ILE A 86 -7.01 27.14 4.01
C ILE A 86 -6.07 25.97 4.36
N GLU A 87 -6.14 25.49 5.58
CA GLU A 87 -5.40 24.33 6.05
C GLU A 87 -6.22 23.05 5.84
N ASP A 88 -5.54 21.91 5.87
CA ASP A 88 -6.16 20.59 5.79
C ASP A 88 -6.90 20.29 4.47
N VAL A 89 -6.45 20.89 3.37
CA VAL A 89 -7.00 20.60 2.03
C VAL A 89 -6.53 19.22 1.58
N ILE A 90 -7.45 18.26 1.56
CA ILE A 90 -7.15 16.87 1.14
C ILE A 90 -7.26 16.76 -0.37
N VAL A 91 -6.16 16.32 -0.99
CA VAL A 91 -6.10 15.99 -2.42
C VAL A 91 -5.97 14.48 -2.54
N SER A 92 -6.90 13.85 -3.26
CA SER A 92 -6.88 12.40 -3.54
C SER A 92 -6.61 12.16 -5.03
N VAL A 93 -6.09 10.98 -5.34
CA VAL A 93 -5.79 10.57 -6.72
C VAL A 93 -7.05 10.63 -7.59
N ASN A 94 -6.89 11.07 -8.85
CA ASN A 94 -7.97 11.19 -9.84
C ASN A 94 -9.18 12.02 -9.40
N ARG A 95 -9.03 12.85 -8.36
CA ARG A 95 -10.12 13.69 -7.86
C ARG A 95 -9.80 15.18 -7.96
N THR A 96 -10.89 15.95 -8.10
CA THR A 96 -10.84 17.40 -7.99
C THR A 96 -11.33 17.81 -6.60
N THR A 97 -10.48 18.44 -5.81
CA THR A 97 -10.86 19.13 -4.58
C THR A 97 -11.37 20.52 -4.95
N SER A 98 -12.63 20.82 -4.67
CA SER A 98 -13.22 22.12 -4.98
C SER A 98 -13.07 23.06 -3.79
N LEU A 99 -12.55 24.26 -4.02
CA LEU A 99 -12.38 25.33 -3.04
C LEU A 99 -13.02 26.62 -3.56
N ASP A 100 -14.22 26.95 -3.07
CA ASP A 100 -14.85 28.24 -3.35
C ASP A 100 -14.40 29.24 -2.28
N LEU A 101 -13.74 30.32 -2.69
CA LEU A 101 -12.97 31.21 -1.82
C LEU A 101 -13.52 32.62 -1.88
N GLU A 102 -13.85 33.15 -0.71
CA GLU A 102 -14.40 34.50 -0.56
C GLU A 102 -13.39 35.39 0.20
N LEU A 103 -12.82 36.41 -0.46
CA LEU A 103 -11.87 37.30 0.16
C LEU A 103 -12.56 38.61 0.63
N ASN A 104 -12.16 39.09 1.81
CA ASN A 104 -12.55 40.40 2.30
C ASN A 104 -11.63 41.48 1.74
N GLN A 105 -12.20 42.65 1.38
CA GLN A 105 -11.38 43.81 1.07
C GLN A 105 -10.64 44.27 2.33
N SER A 106 -9.34 44.51 2.21
CA SER A 106 -8.52 45.05 3.29
C SER A 106 -7.94 46.40 2.91
N VAL A 107 -8.03 47.36 3.83
CA VAL A 107 -7.39 48.68 3.71
C VAL A 107 -5.95 48.62 4.27
N ILE A 108 -5.59 47.56 4.98
CA ILE A 108 -4.27 47.35 5.63
C ILE A 108 -3.64 46.12 5.04
N GLU A 109 -2.51 46.26 4.36
CA GLU A 109 -1.73 45.15 3.88
C GLU A 109 -1.19 44.31 5.04
N GLY A 110 -1.40 43.00 5.00
CA GLY A 110 -0.74 42.04 5.90
C GLY A 110 -1.63 41.27 6.88
N GLN A 111 -2.96 41.45 6.87
CA GLN A 111 -3.85 40.58 7.66
C GLN A 111 -4.06 39.25 6.95
N GLU A 112 -3.82 38.15 7.65
CA GLU A 112 -4.02 36.77 7.18
C GLU A 112 -5.18 36.13 7.96
N VAL A 113 -6.11 35.50 7.24
CA VAL A 113 -7.21 34.72 7.81
C VAL A 113 -6.91 33.23 7.58
N VAL A 114 -6.83 32.45 8.65
CA VAL A 114 -6.64 30.99 8.56
C VAL A 114 -7.99 30.30 8.73
N ILE A 115 -8.35 29.44 7.78
CA ILE A 115 -9.58 28.65 7.78
C ILE A 115 -9.21 27.16 7.62
N TYR A 116 -9.86 26.30 8.39
CA TYR A 116 -9.72 24.85 8.25
C TYR A 116 -10.74 24.33 7.23
N ALA A 117 -10.27 23.58 6.23
CA ALA A 117 -11.13 22.99 5.21
C ALA A 117 -12.06 21.97 5.85
N SER A 118 -13.37 22.09 5.60
CA SER A 118 -14.30 21.02 5.94
C SER A 118 -14.16 19.85 4.95
N LYS A 119 -14.24 18.64 5.45
CA LYS A 119 -13.90 17.33 4.84
C LYS A 119 -14.69 16.93 3.56
N PHE A 120 -15.25 17.85 2.77
CA PHE A 120 -16.13 17.52 1.64
C PHE A 120 -15.51 17.85 0.28
N SER A 121 -14.76 16.89 -0.26
CA SER A 121 -14.46 16.85 -1.69
C SER A 121 -15.58 16.07 -2.41
N ARG A 122 -16.43 16.75 -3.18
CA ARG A 122 -17.47 16.12 -4.02
C ARG A 122 -17.15 16.32 -5.49
N LYS A 123 -17.10 15.21 -6.26
CA LYS A 123 -17.13 15.27 -7.72
C LYS A 123 -18.61 15.31 -8.15
N LYS A 124 -19.07 16.40 -8.74
CA LYS A 124 -20.50 16.63 -9.07
C LYS A 124 -21.06 15.64 -10.12
N ASP A 125 -20.21 15.07 -10.99
CA ASP A 125 -20.62 14.27 -12.16
C ASP A 125 -20.14 12.82 -12.06
N GLN A 126 -20.07 12.25 -10.84
CA GLN A 126 -19.56 10.89 -10.65
C GLN A 126 -20.69 9.86 -10.70
N THR A 127 -20.74 9.07 -11.77
CA THR A 127 -21.66 7.93 -11.94
C THR A 127 -21.15 6.65 -11.27
N SER A 128 -19.84 6.59 -10.98
CA SER A 128 -19.17 5.47 -10.28
C SER A 128 -19.20 5.66 -8.77
N THR A 129 -19.25 4.55 -8.03
CA THR A 129 -18.98 4.57 -6.60
C THR A 129 -17.48 4.51 -6.38
N VAL A 130 -16.87 5.67 -6.10
CA VAL A 130 -15.44 5.77 -5.79
C VAL A 130 -15.26 6.04 -4.32
N LYS A 131 -14.46 5.23 -3.66
CA LYS A 131 -14.01 5.44 -2.29
C LYS A 131 -12.50 5.66 -2.31
N ASN A 132 -12.08 6.80 -1.80
CA ASN A 132 -10.69 7.06 -1.48
C ASN A 132 -10.49 6.89 0.02
N ILE A 133 -9.40 6.25 0.38
CA ILE A 133 -9.02 5.93 1.75
C ILE A 133 -7.61 6.45 1.92
N SER A 134 -7.45 7.46 2.76
CA SER A 134 -6.14 8.08 3.03
C SER A 134 -5.28 7.20 3.93
N SER A 135 -3.96 7.46 3.98
CA SER A 135 -3.06 6.77 4.89
C SER A 135 -3.51 6.87 6.34
N GLU A 136 -4.02 8.03 6.76
CA GLU A 136 -4.53 8.23 8.12
C GLU A 136 -5.77 7.38 8.41
N GLU A 137 -6.67 7.22 7.42
CA GLU A 137 -7.83 6.32 7.57
C GLU A 137 -7.39 4.85 7.61
N ILE A 138 -6.38 4.45 6.83
CA ILE A 138 -5.85 3.09 6.82
C ILE A 138 -5.16 2.75 8.14
N GLU A 139 -4.34 3.67 8.68
CA GLU A 139 -3.56 3.46 9.91
C GLU A 139 -4.43 3.25 11.17
N ILE A 140 -5.66 3.77 11.20
CA ILE A 140 -6.59 3.55 12.33
C ILE A 140 -7.41 2.27 12.20
N LEU A 141 -7.36 1.58 11.06
CA LEU A 141 -8.06 0.32 10.88
C LEU A 141 -7.28 -0.82 11.57
N PRO A 142 -7.98 -1.74 12.26
CA PRO A 142 -7.32 -2.87 12.93
C PRO A 142 -6.99 -4.00 11.95
N VAL A 143 -6.32 -3.67 10.85
CA VAL A 143 -5.95 -4.61 9.78
C VAL A 143 -4.49 -4.38 9.38
N GLU A 144 -3.82 -5.46 9.00
CA GLU A 144 -2.39 -5.44 8.68
C GLU A 144 -2.08 -5.56 7.19
N ASP A 145 -3.07 -5.94 6.39
CA ASP A 145 -2.90 -6.11 4.94
C ASP A 145 -3.88 -5.26 4.14
N LEU A 146 -3.44 -4.82 2.98
CA LEU A 146 -4.24 -3.96 2.11
C LEU A 146 -5.46 -4.69 1.51
N GLY A 147 -5.38 -6.01 1.36
CA GLY A 147 -6.50 -6.82 0.91
C GLY A 147 -7.67 -6.78 1.90
N ALA A 148 -7.38 -6.77 3.21
CA ALA A 148 -8.40 -6.60 4.25
C ALA A 148 -9.04 -5.21 4.17
N VAL A 149 -8.25 -4.13 3.96
CA VAL A 149 -8.79 -2.77 3.76
C VAL A 149 -9.72 -2.73 2.55
N ILE A 150 -9.34 -3.35 1.43
CA ILE A 150 -10.16 -3.44 0.21
C ILE A 150 -11.46 -4.21 0.48
N ASN A 151 -11.40 -5.33 1.18
CA ASN A 151 -12.56 -6.15 1.51
C ASN A 151 -13.55 -5.48 2.49
N MET A 152 -13.13 -4.47 3.22
CA MET A 152 -14.01 -3.65 4.07
C MET A 152 -14.84 -2.64 3.28
N GLN A 153 -14.57 -2.46 1.98
CA GLN A 153 -15.26 -1.46 1.17
C GLN A 153 -16.66 -1.96 0.74
N ALA A 154 -17.60 -1.01 0.66
CA ALA A 154 -18.96 -1.33 0.23
C ALA A 154 -18.99 -1.93 -1.17
N GLY A 155 -19.62 -3.08 -1.32
CA GLY A 155 -19.71 -3.82 -2.59
C GLY A 155 -18.53 -4.74 -2.88
N VAL A 156 -17.62 -4.92 -1.92
CA VAL A 156 -16.51 -5.88 -2.02
C VAL A 156 -16.70 -7.01 -1.00
N VAL A 157 -16.67 -8.24 -1.44
CA VAL A 157 -16.76 -9.43 -0.58
C VAL A 157 -15.76 -10.48 -1.06
N ALA A 158 -14.77 -10.80 -0.23
CA ALA A 158 -13.74 -11.80 -0.52
C ALA A 158 -13.03 -11.57 -1.88
N GLY A 159 -12.76 -10.30 -2.23
CA GLY A 159 -12.14 -9.91 -3.50
C GLY A 159 -13.09 -9.90 -4.71
N HIS A 160 -14.38 -10.12 -4.51
CA HIS A 160 -15.42 -9.98 -5.54
C HIS A 160 -16.06 -8.59 -5.44
N PHE A 161 -16.08 -7.87 -6.55
CA PHE A 161 -16.66 -6.53 -6.64
C PHE A 161 -18.05 -6.62 -7.24
N ARG A 162 -19.08 -6.25 -6.46
CA ARG A 162 -20.52 -6.32 -6.85
C ARG A 162 -20.94 -7.65 -7.48
N GLY A 163 -20.34 -8.76 -7.04
CA GLY A 163 -20.64 -10.10 -7.54
C GLY A 163 -19.90 -10.49 -8.83
N GLY A 164 -18.99 -9.62 -9.33
CA GLY A 164 -18.10 -9.96 -10.43
C GLY A 164 -17.00 -10.94 -10.03
N ARG A 165 -16.23 -11.41 -10.99
CA ARG A 165 -15.11 -12.33 -10.75
C ARG A 165 -13.88 -11.57 -10.26
N ARG A 166 -12.97 -12.26 -9.57
CA ARG A 166 -11.71 -11.67 -9.09
C ARG A 166 -10.78 -11.24 -10.22
N ASP A 167 -10.76 -11.97 -11.33
CA ASP A 167 -9.98 -11.68 -12.55
C ASP A 167 -10.54 -10.51 -13.37
N GLU A 168 -11.74 -10.04 -13.05
CA GLU A 168 -12.36 -8.87 -13.66
C GLU A 168 -12.01 -7.55 -12.95
N VAL A 169 -11.23 -7.61 -11.87
CA VAL A 169 -10.76 -6.44 -11.13
C VAL A 169 -9.40 -5.99 -11.67
N SER A 170 -9.27 -4.72 -12.00
CA SER A 170 -7.98 -4.14 -12.36
C SER A 170 -7.31 -3.59 -11.11
N TYR A 171 -6.11 -4.09 -10.82
CA TYR A 171 -5.28 -3.64 -9.72
C TYR A 171 -4.12 -2.79 -10.26
N MET A 172 -3.87 -1.65 -9.62
CA MET A 172 -2.86 -0.69 -10.03
C MET A 172 -2.01 -0.26 -8.84
N ILE A 173 -0.73 -0.01 -9.10
CA ILE A 173 0.18 0.65 -8.18
C ILE A 173 0.69 1.91 -8.88
N ASP A 174 0.49 3.06 -8.24
CA ASP A 174 0.82 4.37 -8.83
C ASP A 174 0.25 4.56 -10.25
N GLY A 175 -0.97 4.03 -10.51
CA GLY A 175 -1.65 4.09 -11.80
C GLY A 175 -1.14 3.09 -12.85
N VAL A 176 -0.13 2.26 -12.53
CA VAL A 176 0.38 1.21 -13.42
C VAL A 176 -0.34 -0.11 -13.10
N PRO A 177 -0.99 -0.76 -14.09
CA PRO A 177 -1.62 -2.05 -13.89
C PRO A 177 -0.60 -3.13 -13.49
N VAL A 178 -0.93 -3.88 -12.43
CA VAL A 178 -0.07 -4.94 -11.86
C VAL A 178 -0.83 -6.25 -11.73
N ASN A 179 -1.68 -6.54 -12.70
CA ASN A 179 -2.46 -7.76 -12.72
C ASN A 179 -1.54 -8.96 -12.99
N ASP A 180 -1.76 -10.04 -12.23
CA ASP A 180 -1.12 -11.31 -12.53
C ASP A 180 -1.72 -11.89 -13.83
N ALA A 181 -0.85 -12.35 -14.72
CA ALA A 181 -1.25 -12.98 -15.99
C ALA A 181 -2.11 -14.24 -15.83
N PHE A 182 -2.08 -14.85 -14.64
CA PHE A 182 -2.81 -16.10 -14.31
C PHE A 182 -4.01 -15.87 -13.39
N GLY A 183 -4.45 -14.62 -13.19
CA GLY A 183 -5.63 -14.30 -12.37
C GLY A 183 -5.41 -14.50 -10.86
N GLY A 184 -4.17 -14.49 -10.41
CA GLY A 184 -3.82 -14.61 -9.00
C GLY A 184 -4.13 -13.37 -8.17
N VAL A 185 -3.91 -13.46 -6.87
CA VAL A 185 -4.01 -12.33 -5.95
C VAL A 185 -2.99 -11.28 -6.35
N SER A 186 -3.46 -10.10 -6.59
CA SER A 186 -2.71 -8.99 -7.13
C SER A 186 -1.51 -8.58 -6.27
N ALA A 187 -0.47 -8.07 -6.93
CA ALA A 187 0.69 -7.47 -6.27
C ALA A 187 0.31 -6.30 -5.32
N VAL A 188 -0.88 -5.71 -5.47
CA VAL A 188 -1.41 -4.67 -4.58
C VAL A 188 -1.70 -5.22 -3.19
N SER A 189 -2.24 -6.44 -3.05
CA SER A 189 -2.48 -7.03 -1.73
C SER A 189 -1.20 -7.36 -0.97
N ASN A 190 -0.07 -7.45 -1.67
CA ASN A 190 1.25 -7.68 -1.08
C ASN A 190 1.99 -6.38 -0.72
N LEU A 191 1.37 -5.22 -0.94
CA LEU A 191 1.90 -3.96 -0.44
C LEU A 191 1.63 -3.82 1.05
N GLU A 192 2.66 -3.39 1.77
CA GLU A 192 2.51 -3.02 3.18
C GLU A 192 1.62 -1.78 3.31
N VAL A 193 0.73 -1.80 4.29
CA VAL A 193 -0.19 -0.70 4.60
C VAL A 193 0.56 0.62 4.81
N GLU A 194 1.70 0.55 5.48
CA GLU A 194 2.56 1.69 5.76
C GLU A 194 3.19 2.32 4.51
N ALA A 195 3.24 1.59 3.40
CA ALA A 195 3.78 2.08 2.14
C ALA A 195 2.74 2.83 1.29
N VAL A 196 1.45 2.73 1.65
CA VAL A 196 0.35 3.34 0.89
C VAL A 196 0.04 4.73 1.43
N LYS A 197 -0.11 5.69 0.51
CA LYS A 197 -0.49 7.07 0.79
C LYS A 197 -1.97 7.32 0.59
N ASP A 198 -2.53 6.72 -0.48
CA ASP A 198 -3.95 6.81 -0.82
C ASP A 198 -4.37 5.53 -1.53
N LEU A 199 -5.55 5.03 -1.21
CA LEU A 199 -6.14 3.85 -1.83
C LEU A 199 -7.46 4.24 -2.46
N GLU A 200 -7.52 4.16 -3.78
CA GLU A 200 -8.75 4.38 -4.54
C GLU A 200 -9.40 3.04 -4.88
N VAL A 201 -10.65 2.87 -4.46
CA VAL A 201 -11.47 1.68 -4.77
C VAL A 201 -12.70 2.14 -5.55
N ILE A 202 -12.81 1.70 -6.80
CA ILE A 202 -13.93 2.03 -7.69
C ILE A 202 -14.76 0.78 -7.89
N THR A 203 -16.06 0.89 -7.59
CA THR A 203 -17.01 -0.19 -7.80
C THR A 203 -18.16 0.28 -8.72
N GLY A 204 -18.51 -0.52 -9.71
CA GLY A 204 -19.60 -0.22 -10.63
C GLY A 204 -19.12 0.35 -11.96
N THR A 205 -19.79 1.39 -12.46
CA THR A 205 -19.40 2.04 -13.72
C THR A 205 -18.13 2.85 -13.56
N PHE A 206 -17.16 2.68 -14.42
CA PHE A 206 -15.91 3.44 -14.47
C PHE A 206 -15.66 3.96 -15.88
N ASN A 207 -14.78 4.96 -15.97
CA ASN A 207 -14.46 5.62 -17.25
C ASN A 207 -13.70 4.69 -18.20
N ALA A 208 -13.78 4.96 -19.50
CA ALA A 208 -13.09 4.19 -20.54
C ALA A 208 -11.54 4.27 -20.48
N GLU A 209 -10.98 5.15 -19.64
CA GLU A 209 -9.54 5.25 -19.35
C GLU A 209 -8.98 4.00 -18.66
N TYR A 210 -9.84 3.26 -17.94
CA TYR A 210 -9.48 2.03 -17.27
C TYR A 210 -9.74 0.83 -18.19
N GLY A 211 -8.72 0.42 -18.93
CA GLY A 211 -8.75 -0.81 -19.71
C GLY A 211 -8.73 -2.07 -18.81
N ASN A 212 -9.23 -3.19 -19.34
CA ASN A 212 -9.18 -4.52 -18.70
C ASN A 212 -9.85 -4.62 -17.32
N ALA A 213 -10.77 -3.72 -16.97
CA ALA A 213 -11.59 -3.81 -15.77
C ALA A 213 -13.05 -4.02 -16.16
N MET A 214 -13.74 -4.97 -15.51
CA MET A 214 -15.17 -5.24 -15.73
C MET A 214 -16.00 -5.14 -14.47
N SER A 215 -15.43 -5.41 -13.29
CA SER A 215 -16.18 -5.40 -12.02
C SER A 215 -15.68 -4.37 -11.00
N GLY A 216 -14.40 -4.01 -11.04
CA GLY A 216 -13.83 -3.04 -10.11
C GLY A 216 -12.42 -2.61 -10.47
N ILE A 217 -11.98 -1.53 -9.83
CA ILE A 217 -10.62 -1.00 -9.94
C ILE A 217 -10.12 -0.70 -8.53
N VAL A 218 -8.88 -1.09 -8.28
CA VAL A 218 -8.15 -0.76 -7.06
C VAL A 218 -6.85 -0.09 -7.48
N ASN A 219 -6.63 1.14 -7.07
CA ASN A 219 -5.41 1.88 -7.33
C ASN A 219 -4.76 2.29 -6.01
N ALA A 220 -3.63 1.67 -5.68
CA ALA A 220 -2.83 2.01 -4.51
C ALA A 220 -1.76 3.03 -4.90
N VAL A 221 -1.83 4.22 -4.33
CA VAL A 221 -0.79 5.24 -4.49
C VAL A 221 0.21 5.10 -3.36
N THR A 222 1.46 4.87 -3.70
CA THR A 222 2.53 4.66 -2.72
C THR A 222 3.09 5.96 -2.18
N LYS A 223 3.60 5.92 -0.95
CA LYS A 223 4.26 7.06 -0.32
C LYS A 223 5.51 7.46 -1.12
N ASP A 224 5.80 8.74 -1.10
CA ASP A 224 7.03 9.34 -1.65
C ASP A 224 7.86 9.91 -0.49
N GLY A 225 9.13 10.18 -0.74
CA GLY A 225 9.92 11.03 0.14
C GLY A 225 9.52 12.51 0.04
N SER A 226 9.92 13.28 1.00
CA SER A 226 9.74 14.74 1.10
C SER A 226 11.07 15.43 1.37
N ASN A 227 11.06 16.76 1.56
CA ASN A 227 12.24 17.53 1.97
C ASN A 227 12.65 17.30 3.44
N GLU A 228 11.83 16.59 4.19
CA GLU A 228 12.07 16.21 5.58
C GLU A 228 12.26 14.70 5.70
N PHE A 229 13.09 14.30 6.64
CA PHE A 229 13.24 12.88 6.96
C PHE A 229 12.11 12.43 7.87
N HIS A 230 11.43 11.36 7.46
CA HIS A 230 10.44 10.67 8.26
C HIS A 230 10.82 9.21 8.37
N GLY A 231 10.62 8.63 9.54
CA GLY A 231 10.88 7.22 9.76
C GLY A 231 9.97 6.65 10.82
N SER A 232 9.65 5.37 10.69
CA SER A 232 8.92 4.61 11.69
C SER A 232 9.58 3.26 11.93
N PHE A 233 9.49 2.79 13.16
CA PHE A 233 9.91 1.46 13.55
C PHE A 233 8.83 0.85 14.43
N ASN A 234 8.30 -0.30 14.04
CA ASN A 234 7.33 -1.05 14.80
C ASN A 234 7.85 -2.46 15.04
N SER A 235 7.70 -2.97 16.25
CA SER A 235 8.04 -4.34 16.60
C SER A 235 6.91 -4.97 17.39
N GLY A 236 6.49 -6.15 16.97
CA GLY A 236 5.49 -6.95 17.63
C GLY A 236 6.06 -8.32 18.00
N PHE A 237 5.77 -8.79 19.21
CA PHE A 237 6.09 -10.14 19.65
C PHE A 237 4.84 -10.75 20.25
N SER A 238 4.57 -12.00 19.91
CA SER A 238 3.42 -12.72 20.45
C SER A 238 3.78 -14.17 20.74
N THR A 239 3.01 -14.76 21.65
CA THR A 239 3.18 -16.16 22.02
C THR A 239 1.84 -16.82 22.30
N TYR A 240 1.85 -18.12 22.38
CA TYR A 240 0.69 -18.92 22.76
C TYR A 240 0.67 -19.10 24.28
N ILE A 241 -0.42 -18.67 24.92
CA ILE A 241 -0.63 -18.86 26.36
C ILE A 241 -1.71 -19.94 26.54
N THR A 242 -1.30 -21.11 27.02
CA THR A 242 -2.20 -22.25 27.27
C THR A 242 -1.59 -23.12 28.34
N GLU A 243 -2.44 -23.80 29.13
CA GLU A 243 -1.97 -24.85 30.07
C GLU A 243 -1.38 -26.04 29.33
N ASN A 244 -1.70 -26.22 28.05
CA ASN A 244 -1.25 -27.30 27.16
C ASN A 244 -1.44 -28.72 27.74
N LYS A 245 -2.31 -28.89 28.73
CA LYS A 245 -2.55 -30.20 29.36
C LYS A 245 -4.04 -30.54 29.40
N ARG A 246 -4.35 -31.79 29.05
CA ARG A 246 -5.66 -32.38 29.20
C ARG A 246 -5.50 -33.79 29.73
N ASN A 247 -6.12 -34.11 30.87
CA ASN A 247 -5.98 -35.40 31.55
C ASN A 247 -4.52 -35.82 31.86
N GLY A 248 -3.65 -34.84 32.12
CA GLY A 248 -2.22 -35.07 32.40
C GLY A 248 -1.32 -35.18 31.16
N GLU A 249 -1.88 -35.18 29.96
CA GLU A 249 -1.12 -35.26 28.69
C GLU A 249 -1.08 -33.92 27.99
N GLU A 250 0.01 -33.66 27.23
CA GLU A 250 0.12 -32.46 26.39
C GLU A 250 -0.86 -32.52 25.23
N VAL A 251 -1.65 -31.44 25.06
CA VAL A 251 -2.55 -31.25 23.93
C VAL A 251 -1.77 -30.90 22.67
N PHE A 252 -0.79 -30.00 22.80
CA PHE A 252 0.13 -29.60 21.75
C PHE A 252 1.54 -30.03 22.14
N ILE A 253 2.08 -30.97 21.41
CA ILE A 253 3.39 -31.60 21.72
C ILE A 253 4.48 -30.55 21.72
N GLY A 254 5.27 -30.49 22.81
CA GLY A 254 6.42 -29.62 22.93
C GLY A 254 6.12 -28.13 22.81
N LEU A 255 4.88 -27.71 23.01
CA LEU A 255 4.52 -26.30 23.11
C LEU A 255 4.81 -25.81 24.53
N ASP A 256 5.75 -24.86 24.65
CA ASP A 256 5.97 -24.18 25.91
C ASP A 256 4.77 -23.29 26.25
N PRO A 257 4.05 -23.53 27.36
CA PRO A 257 2.87 -22.75 27.75
C PRO A 257 3.13 -21.25 27.93
N PHE A 258 4.37 -20.88 28.20
CA PHE A 258 4.80 -19.51 28.43
C PHE A 258 6.04 -19.14 27.60
N GLY A 259 6.27 -19.86 26.50
CA GLY A 259 7.38 -19.58 25.59
C GLY A 259 7.35 -18.14 25.10
N ILE A 260 8.43 -17.41 25.31
CA ILE A 260 8.58 -16.03 24.84
C ILE A 260 8.96 -16.05 23.37
N ASN A 261 8.38 -15.16 22.56
CA ASN A 261 8.73 -14.94 21.16
C ASN A 261 8.43 -16.10 20.18
N SER A 262 7.24 -16.68 20.30
CA SER A 262 6.78 -17.66 19.29
C SER A 262 6.57 -17.01 17.92
N ASN A 263 6.19 -15.75 17.90
CA ASN A 263 6.03 -14.97 16.68
C ASN A 263 6.69 -13.61 16.85
N SER A 264 7.29 -13.12 15.78
CA SER A 264 7.86 -11.76 15.71
C SER A 264 7.43 -11.08 14.42
N ASP A 265 7.17 -9.79 14.48
CA ASP A 265 6.87 -8.91 13.34
C ASP A 265 7.66 -7.61 13.52
N LEU A 266 8.56 -7.33 12.61
CA LEU A 266 9.39 -6.14 12.61
C LEU A 266 9.11 -5.35 11.33
N LYS A 267 8.74 -4.08 11.49
CA LYS A 267 8.45 -3.17 10.40
C LYS A 267 9.33 -1.93 10.54
N PHE A 268 9.87 -1.48 9.43
CA PHE A 268 10.70 -0.29 9.35
C PHE A 268 10.35 0.51 8.11
N SER A 269 10.18 1.82 8.24
CA SER A 269 10.09 2.72 7.10
C SER A 269 11.00 3.93 7.26
N LEU A 270 11.52 4.43 6.15
CA LEU A 270 12.34 5.63 6.10
C LEU A 270 12.09 6.36 4.79
N SER A 271 11.95 7.67 4.86
CA SER A 271 11.82 8.54 3.68
C SER A 271 12.53 9.87 3.90
N GLY A 272 12.90 10.52 2.79
CA GLY A 272 13.56 11.82 2.87
C GLY A 272 14.15 12.27 1.54
N PRO A 273 14.86 13.41 1.55
CA PRO A 273 15.53 13.92 0.37
C PRO A 273 16.91 13.26 0.18
N VAL A 274 17.19 12.81 -1.05
CA VAL A 274 18.56 12.56 -1.50
C VAL A 274 19.18 13.87 -2.00
N ILE A 275 18.40 14.65 -2.76
CA ILE A 275 18.72 16.01 -3.20
C ILE A 275 17.48 16.85 -2.91
N LYS A 276 17.61 17.87 -2.06
CA LYS A 276 16.48 18.75 -1.71
C LYS A 276 15.81 19.31 -2.95
N ASP A 277 14.49 19.38 -2.94
CA ASP A 277 13.60 19.87 -3.98
C ASP A 277 13.63 19.09 -5.30
N ARG A 278 14.44 18.00 -5.41
CA ARG A 278 14.61 17.27 -6.67
C ARG A 278 14.49 15.77 -6.57
N LEU A 279 15.27 15.13 -5.70
CA LEU A 279 15.35 13.67 -5.61
C LEU A 279 15.01 13.20 -4.20
N TYR A 280 14.02 12.36 -4.11
CA TYR A 280 13.49 11.81 -2.86
C TYR A 280 13.55 10.31 -2.88
N PHE A 281 13.65 9.72 -1.69
CA PHE A 281 13.51 8.29 -1.51
C PHE A 281 12.44 7.97 -0.49
N PHE A 282 11.83 6.81 -0.65
CA PHE A 282 11.01 6.13 0.35
C PHE A 282 11.43 4.66 0.38
N THR A 283 11.57 4.09 1.56
CA THR A 283 11.81 2.66 1.74
C THR A 283 10.95 2.12 2.88
N ASN A 284 10.46 0.90 2.69
CA ASN A 284 9.73 0.13 3.69
C ASN A 284 10.27 -1.29 3.71
N PHE A 285 10.39 -1.85 4.90
CA PHE A 285 10.84 -3.22 5.13
C PHE A 285 10.00 -3.86 6.23
N ARG A 286 9.57 -5.10 6.00
CA ARG A 286 8.92 -5.93 7.01
C ARG A 286 9.54 -7.32 7.03
N THR A 287 9.70 -7.88 8.22
CA THR A 287 9.98 -9.30 8.40
C THR A 287 9.11 -9.86 9.50
N GLN A 288 8.48 -10.99 9.21
CA GLN A 288 7.60 -11.68 10.14
C GLN A 288 8.00 -13.16 10.23
N ASP A 289 8.19 -13.63 11.44
CA ASP A 289 8.40 -15.05 11.77
C ASP A 289 7.23 -15.54 12.63
N VAL A 290 6.61 -16.62 12.21
CA VAL A 290 5.52 -17.28 12.93
C VAL A 290 5.93 -18.73 13.17
N SER A 291 6.25 -19.09 14.42
CA SER A 291 6.66 -20.44 14.76
C SER A 291 5.51 -21.45 14.82
N GLY A 292 4.27 -20.93 14.95
CA GLY A 292 3.10 -21.81 15.08
C GLY A 292 3.02 -22.55 16.42
N HIS A 293 2.01 -23.38 16.57
CA HIS A 293 1.75 -24.12 17.82
C HIS A 293 1.68 -25.64 17.61
N LEU A 294 1.90 -26.12 16.39
CA LEU A 294 1.80 -27.54 16.04
C LEU A 294 3.21 -28.05 15.73
N ASN A 295 3.72 -28.86 16.63
CA ASN A 295 5.04 -29.49 16.49
C ASN A 295 4.91 -30.94 16.07
N GLY A 296 5.92 -31.43 15.36
CA GLY A 296 6.24 -32.84 15.19
C GLY A 296 7.37 -33.26 16.12
N VAL A 297 7.59 -34.53 16.22
CA VAL A 297 8.75 -35.16 16.94
C VAL A 297 9.64 -35.80 15.91
N ARG A 298 10.90 -35.41 15.84
CA ARG A 298 11.88 -36.03 14.94
C ARG A 298 12.27 -37.40 15.50
N ARG A 299 11.36 -38.36 15.34
CA ARG A 299 11.60 -39.76 15.72
C ARG A 299 12.30 -40.51 14.60
N PHE A 300 11.98 -40.19 13.36
CA PHE A 300 12.55 -40.77 12.16
C PHE A 300 13.28 -39.70 11.38
N GLU A 301 14.44 -40.06 10.83
CA GLU A 301 15.15 -39.26 9.85
C GLU A 301 14.65 -39.59 8.44
N VAL A 302 14.85 -38.68 7.49
CA VAL A 302 14.37 -38.81 6.10
C VAL A 302 14.96 -40.05 5.41
N TRP A 303 16.15 -40.44 5.80
CA TRP A 303 16.89 -41.59 5.25
C TRP A 303 16.65 -42.88 6.00
N ASN A 304 15.88 -42.93 7.08
CA ASN A 304 15.58 -44.15 7.80
C ASN A 304 14.83 -45.14 6.92
N LEU A 305 15.26 -46.37 6.96
CA LEU A 305 14.69 -47.47 6.23
C LEU A 305 13.70 -48.26 7.10
N SER A 306 12.69 -48.82 6.45
CA SER A 306 11.75 -49.76 7.08
C SER A 306 11.38 -50.86 6.10
N ASN A 307 11.14 -52.03 6.60
CA ASN A 307 10.63 -53.17 5.83
C ASN A 307 9.53 -53.87 6.63
N PHE A 308 8.32 -53.82 6.14
CA PHE A 308 7.14 -54.52 6.65
C PHE A 308 6.48 -55.38 5.59
N TYR A 309 7.17 -55.64 4.46
CA TYR A 309 6.66 -56.40 3.32
C TYR A 309 7.20 -57.83 3.25
N ASP A 310 8.14 -58.19 4.13
CA ASP A 310 8.64 -59.60 4.18
C ASP A 310 7.55 -60.53 4.72
N ASN A 311 7.40 -61.71 4.13
CA ASN A 311 6.44 -62.71 4.57
C ASN A 311 6.75 -63.24 5.99
N ASP A 312 7.99 -63.10 6.42
CA ASP A 312 8.45 -63.43 7.76
C ASP A 312 8.45 -62.15 8.62
N SER A 313 7.52 -62.04 9.55
CA SER A 313 7.39 -60.90 10.44
C SER A 313 8.59 -60.69 11.37
N LEU A 314 9.45 -61.71 11.55
CA LEU A 314 10.69 -61.59 12.32
C LEU A 314 11.75 -60.72 11.59
N LYS A 315 11.56 -60.47 10.29
CA LYS A 315 12.43 -59.61 9.47
C LYS A 315 11.89 -58.20 9.34
N TRP A 316 10.75 -57.89 9.96
CA TRP A 316 10.24 -56.53 9.98
C TRP A 316 11.11 -55.65 10.84
N PHE A 317 11.47 -54.50 10.30
CA PHE A 317 12.23 -53.50 11.01
C PHE A 317 11.83 -52.08 10.61
N SER A 318 12.07 -51.12 11.48
CA SER A 318 12.01 -49.70 11.21
C SER A 318 13.14 -49.03 11.97
N GLU A 319 14.00 -48.35 11.24
CA GLU A 319 15.01 -47.47 11.82
C GLU A 319 14.37 -46.27 12.44
N ASN A 320 14.88 -45.80 13.58
CA ASN A 320 14.38 -44.66 14.33
C ASN A 320 15.55 -43.86 14.92
N THR A 321 16.38 -43.31 14.05
CA THR A 321 17.62 -42.64 14.42
C THR A 321 17.45 -41.14 14.69
N GLY A 322 16.21 -40.62 14.69
CA GLY A 322 15.95 -39.25 15.00
C GLY A 322 16.27 -38.87 16.46
N ASP A 323 16.58 -37.62 16.67
CA ASP A 323 17.01 -37.05 17.95
C ASP A 323 15.87 -36.77 18.94
N SER A 324 14.61 -37.06 18.56
CA SER A 324 13.38 -36.79 19.32
C SER A 324 13.13 -35.31 19.61
N SER A 325 13.78 -34.42 18.87
CA SER A 325 13.54 -32.98 19.00
C SER A 325 12.14 -32.57 18.52
N TYR A 326 11.59 -31.53 19.11
CA TYR A 326 10.34 -30.94 18.65
C TYR A 326 10.61 -29.97 17.49
N VAL A 327 9.91 -30.18 16.37
CA VAL A 327 10.08 -29.40 15.15
C VAL A 327 8.76 -28.68 14.81
N PRO A 328 8.73 -27.36 14.69
CA PRO A 328 7.53 -26.64 14.27
C PRO A 328 7.09 -27.06 12.87
N MET A 329 5.79 -27.46 12.73
CA MET A 329 5.24 -27.96 11.48
C MET A 329 4.27 -26.98 10.80
N ASN A 330 3.85 -25.91 11.49
CA ASN A 330 3.03 -24.84 10.94
C ASN A 330 3.74 -23.50 11.06
N LYS A 331 4.98 -23.45 10.58
CA LYS A 331 5.85 -22.28 10.57
C LYS A 331 5.54 -21.40 9.37
N GLY A 332 5.57 -20.08 9.55
CA GLY A 332 5.51 -19.09 8.49
C GLY A 332 6.67 -18.11 8.59
N GLN A 333 7.23 -17.70 7.45
CA GLN A 333 8.19 -16.62 7.34
C GLN A 333 7.74 -15.71 6.20
N TYR A 334 7.71 -14.44 6.45
CA TYR A 334 7.39 -13.42 5.46
C TYR A 334 8.44 -12.32 5.54
N SER A 335 8.88 -11.85 4.40
CA SER A 335 9.71 -10.66 4.30
C SER A 335 9.31 -9.84 3.08
N SER A 336 9.21 -8.54 3.25
CA SER A 336 8.93 -7.60 2.17
C SER A 336 9.92 -6.45 2.21
N PHE A 337 10.27 -5.97 1.03
CA PHE A 337 11.06 -4.77 0.85
C PHE A 337 10.46 -3.96 -0.29
N MET A 338 10.20 -2.69 -0.04
CA MET A 338 9.81 -1.72 -1.03
C MET A 338 10.78 -0.54 -1.00
N GLY A 339 11.30 -0.17 -2.15
CA GLY A 339 12.11 1.02 -2.36
C GLY A 339 11.57 1.86 -3.50
N LYS A 340 11.42 3.17 -3.30
CA LYS A 340 10.96 4.12 -4.31
C LYS A 340 11.90 5.32 -4.37
N LEU A 341 12.32 5.70 -5.58
CA LEU A 341 13.03 6.92 -5.86
C LEU A 341 12.14 7.82 -6.72
N SER A 342 11.95 9.05 -6.32
CA SER A 342 11.12 10.03 -7.04
C SER A 342 11.95 11.25 -7.40
N TYR A 343 12.06 11.56 -8.69
CA TYR A 343 12.80 12.70 -9.20
C TYR A 343 11.86 13.72 -9.83
N ASN A 344 11.89 14.95 -9.33
CA ASN A 344 11.09 16.07 -9.84
C ASN A 344 11.92 16.92 -10.80
N LEU A 345 11.48 16.99 -12.04
CA LEU A 345 12.08 17.81 -13.10
C LEU A 345 11.04 18.85 -13.58
N GLY A 346 10.87 19.92 -12.80
CA GLY A 346 9.86 20.94 -13.07
C GLY A 346 8.43 20.32 -13.03
N ASN A 347 7.78 20.28 -14.18
CA ASN A 347 6.41 19.73 -14.30
C ASN A 347 6.37 18.22 -14.52
N ILE A 348 7.53 17.55 -14.59
CA ILE A 348 7.63 16.10 -14.82
C ILE A 348 8.12 15.44 -13.54
N LYS A 349 7.42 14.41 -13.10
CA LYS A 349 7.85 13.53 -12.01
C LYS A 349 8.20 12.17 -12.58
N LEU A 350 9.41 11.70 -12.32
CA LEU A 350 9.87 10.35 -12.63
C LEU A 350 9.93 9.55 -11.34
N ALA A 351 9.42 8.33 -11.36
CA ALA A 351 9.50 7.43 -10.23
C ALA A 351 10.05 6.07 -10.66
N LEU A 352 10.96 5.54 -9.86
CA LEU A 352 11.44 4.17 -9.95
C LEU A 352 11.05 3.45 -8.66
N MET A 353 10.32 2.35 -8.78
CA MET A 353 9.90 1.53 -7.65
C MET A 353 10.41 0.10 -7.81
N LEU A 354 10.91 -0.45 -6.71
CA LEU A 354 11.23 -1.86 -6.56
C LEU A 354 10.41 -2.40 -5.39
N ASN A 355 9.70 -3.51 -5.62
CA ASN A 355 8.98 -4.25 -4.58
C ASN A 355 9.39 -5.72 -4.65
N VAL A 356 9.83 -6.28 -3.52
CA VAL A 356 10.28 -7.66 -3.40
C VAL A 356 9.62 -8.27 -2.18
N ASN A 357 8.89 -9.37 -2.39
CA ASN A 357 8.23 -10.11 -1.34
C ASN A 357 8.70 -11.56 -1.37
N ASN A 358 8.95 -12.12 -0.21
CA ASN A 358 9.26 -13.52 -0.04
C ASN A 358 8.39 -14.11 1.07
N SER A 359 7.69 -15.19 0.79
CA SER A 359 6.84 -15.86 1.75
C SER A 359 7.08 -17.36 1.71
N VAL A 360 7.41 -17.93 2.86
CA VAL A 360 7.52 -19.37 3.06
C VAL A 360 6.53 -19.77 4.12
N SER A 361 5.62 -20.67 3.80
CA SER A 361 4.67 -21.19 4.78
C SER A 361 4.64 -22.71 4.80
N ARG A 362 4.50 -23.23 6.00
CA ARG A 362 4.37 -24.66 6.25
C ARG A 362 3.03 -24.92 6.92
N GLY A 363 2.16 -25.70 6.30
CA GLY A 363 0.93 -26.15 6.94
C GLY A 363 1.15 -27.47 7.69
N TYR A 364 0.51 -27.67 8.82
CA TYR A 364 0.57 -28.95 9.55
C TYR A 364 -0.02 -30.09 8.73
N ASN A 365 0.71 -31.23 8.73
CA ASN A 365 0.17 -32.48 8.20
C ASN A 365 0.52 -33.62 9.18
N HIS A 366 -0.52 -34.24 9.73
CA HIS A 366 -0.38 -35.26 10.77
C HIS A 366 0.42 -36.49 10.37
N ILE A 367 0.45 -36.84 9.09
CA ILE A 367 1.22 -37.99 8.55
C ILE A 367 2.71 -37.83 8.87
N TYR A 368 3.22 -36.59 8.85
CA TYR A 368 4.64 -36.30 9.10
C TYR A 368 4.93 -35.98 10.57
N LYS A 369 4.03 -36.25 11.50
CA LYS A 369 4.19 -35.93 12.92
C LYS A 369 5.50 -36.50 13.52
N TYR A 370 5.90 -37.67 13.11
CA TYR A 370 7.11 -38.34 13.61
C TYR A 370 8.32 -38.30 12.64
N ASN A 371 8.12 -37.70 11.47
CA ASN A 371 9.17 -37.39 10.49
C ASN A 371 8.90 -36.01 9.89
N PRO A 372 9.04 -34.94 10.69
CA PRO A 372 8.66 -33.58 10.25
C PRO A 372 9.53 -33.06 9.10
N ASP A 373 10.74 -33.59 8.93
CA ASP A 373 11.67 -33.21 7.86
C ASP A 373 11.45 -33.96 6.55
N GLY A 374 10.66 -35.05 6.57
CA GLY A 374 10.31 -35.86 5.37
C GLY A 374 9.33 -35.20 4.42
N ARG A 375 8.92 -33.97 4.69
CA ARG A 375 7.98 -33.21 3.90
C ARG A 375 8.69 -32.32 2.88
N SER A 376 8.27 -32.39 1.60
CA SER A 376 8.68 -31.39 0.62
C SER A 376 7.92 -30.08 0.86
N TYR A 377 8.63 -28.97 0.79
CA TYR A 377 8.07 -27.62 0.99
C TYR A 377 7.94 -26.94 -0.36
N GLY A 378 6.80 -26.29 -0.58
CA GLY A 378 6.65 -25.37 -1.70
C GLY A 378 7.17 -24.00 -1.28
N ASP A 379 8.23 -23.53 -1.90
CA ASP A 379 8.69 -22.15 -1.77
C ASP A 379 7.94 -21.31 -2.80
N GLY A 380 7.10 -20.39 -2.35
CA GLY A 380 6.48 -19.39 -3.20
C GLY A 380 7.28 -18.08 -3.12
N THR A 381 8.10 -17.81 -4.12
CA THR A 381 8.64 -16.48 -4.38
C THR A 381 7.74 -15.80 -5.41
N THR A 382 7.12 -14.70 -5.06
CA THR A 382 6.38 -13.81 -5.97
C THR A 382 7.06 -12.47 -6.10
#